data_c2e036b577bb67d95f6362e6680672c5
#
_entry.id   c2e036b577bb67d95f6362e6680672c5
#
_cell.length_a   1.000
_cell.length_b   1.000
_cell.length_c   1.000
_cell.angle_alpha   90.00
_cell.angle_beta   90.00
_cell.angle_gamma   90.00
#
_symmetry.space_group_name_H-M   'P 1'
#
loop_
_entity.id
_entity.type
_entity.pdbx_description
1 polymer ?
#
loop_
_entity_poly.entity_id
_entity_poly.type
_entity_poly.pdbx_seq_one_letter_code
_entity_poly.pdbx_strand_id
1 'polypeptide(L)'
;AGMDTSPSWISLHNGRLLLTLHIQPGASRTALAGLHGEALKIRLAAPPVDGKANAALLRFVAETLKHPPRQINLVSGQSSRQKRVAVEGWADSLAAACALLLPPD
;
A
#
# COMPACT_ATOMS: atom_id res chain seq x y z
N ALA A 1 -11.50 -20.92 14.78
CA ALA A 1 -11.73 -20.58 14.51
C ALA A 1 -12.21 -19.30 14.01
N GLY A 2 -13.22 -19.24 13.46
CA GLY A 2 -13.68 -18.00 13.17
C GLY A 2 -12.60 -17.07 13.11
N MET A 3 -11.50 -17.57 12.89
CA MET A 3 -10.44 -16.75 12.93
C MET A 3 -10.57 -15.77 11.92
N ASP A 4 -10.47 -14.59 12.37
CA ASP A 4 -10.34 -13.50 11.46
C ASP A 4 -9.05 -13.68 10.72
N THR A 5 -9.17 -13.96 9.45
CA THR A 5 -7.98 -14.13 8.61
C THR A 5 -7.60 -12.84 7.89
N SER A 6 -8.29 -11.75 8.19
CA SER A 6 -7.96 -10.47 7.57
C SER A 6 -6.60 -9.97 8.04
N PRO A 7 -5.72 -9.57 7.12
CA PRO A 7 -4.42 -9.01 7.51
C PRO A 7 -4.60 -7.70 8.25
N SER A 8 -3.69 -7.41 9.18
CA SER A 8 -3.76 -6.16 9.93
C SER A 8 -3.33 -4.94 9.11
N TRP A 9 -2.62 -5.17 7.99
CA TRP A 9 -2.10 -4.07 7.16
C TRP A 9 -3.11 -3.57 6.12
N ILE A 10 -4.25 -4.23 6.00
CA ILE A 10 -5.24 -3.86 5.00
C ILE A 10 -6.64 -4.07 5.55
N SER A 11 -7.54 -3.16 5.23
CA SER A 11 -8.96 -3.30 5.59
C SER A 11 -9.81 -2.72 4.47
N LEU A 12 -11.06 -3.17 4.41
CA LEU A 12 -12.00 -2.73 3.40
C LEU A 12 -13.32 -2.36 4.06
N HIS A 13 -13.76 -1.11 3.85
CA HIS A 13 -15.03 -0.61 4.36
C HIS A 13 -15.73 0.20 3.28
N ASN A 14 -16.90 -0.25 2.86
CA ASN A 14 -17.74 0.49 1.91
C ASN A 14 -16.99 0.92 0.66
N GLY A 15 -16.23 0.00 0.09
CA GLY A 15 -15.49 0.27 -1.13
C GLY A 15 -14.23 1.09 -0.93
N ARG A 16 -13.81 1.30 0.31
CA ARG A 16 -12.60 2.04 0.63
C ARG A 16 -11.59 1.10 1.28
N LEU A 17 -10.44 0.94 0.61
CA LEU A 17 -9.34 0.17 1.18
C LEU A 17 -8.45 1.10 2.00
N LEU A 18 -8.02 0.61 3.16
CA LEU A 18 -7.01 1.28 3.96
C LEU A 18 -5.79 0.37 4.04
N LEU A 19 -4.64 0.90 3.64
CA LEU A 19 -3.40 0.15 3.60
C LEU A 19 -2.40 0.76 4.58
N THR A 20 -1.78 -0.10 5.38
CA THR A 20 -0.66 0.32 6.24
C THR A 20 0.61 -0.16 5.57
N LEU A 21 1.47 0.78 5.18
CA LEU A 21 2.66 0.49 4.40
C LEU A 21 3.91 0.96 5.11
N HIS A 22 4.95 0.15 5.02
CA HIS A 22 6.27 0.52 5.55
C HIS A 22 7.19 0.76 4.35
N ILE A 23 7.67 1.99 4.20
CA ILE A 23 8.37 2.41 3.01
C ILE A 23 9.87 2.46 3.24
N GLN A 24 10.61 1.89 2.31
CA GLN A 24 12.07 1.96 2.31
C GLN A 24 12.51 2.70 1.05
N PRO A 25 12.79 4.01 1.18
CA PRO A 25 13.25 4.80 0.02
C PRO A 25 14.72 4.52 -0.30
N GLY A 26 15.18 5.03 -1.42
CA GLY A 26 16.57 4.86 -1.81
C GLY A 26 16.91 3.49 -2.36
N ALA A 27 15.92 2.70 -2.71
CA ALA A 27 16.16 1.40 -3.31
C ALA A 27 16.52 1.56 -4.79
N SER A 28 17.17 0.54 -5.36
CA SER A 28 17.53 0.58 -6.77
C SER A 28 16.32 0.45 -7.68
N ARG A 29 15.24 -0.14 -7.19
CA ARG A 29 13.97 -0.20 -7.93
C ARG A 29 12.81 -0.34 -6.97
N THR A 30 11.63 0.06 -7.43
CA THR A 30 10.40 -0.05 -6.66
C THR A 30 9.85 -1.46 -6.74
N ALA A 31 9.59 -2.07 -5.58
CA ALA A 31 9.09 -3.44 -5.53
C ALA A 31 8.41 -3.72 -4.21
N LEU A 32 7.50 -4.68 -4.24
CA LEU A 32 6.88 -5.20 -3.03
C LEU A 32 7.89 -6.11 -2.32
N ALA A 33 8.04 -5.90 -1.02
CA ALA A 33 9.03 -6.66 -0.24
C ALA A 33 8.37 -7.59 0.78
N GLY A 34 7.05 -7.76 0.72
CA GLY A 34 6.35 -8.63 1.64
C GLY A 34 5.97 -7.92 2.92
N LEU A 35 5.57 -8.68 3.93
CA LEU A 35 5.10 -8.10 5.19
C LEU A 35 6.25 -7.79 6.13
N HIS A 36 6.11 -6.67 6.85
CA HIS A 36 7.05 -6.27 7.87
C HIS A 36 6.24 -5.89 9.10
N GLY A 37 6.13 -6.81 10.07
CA GLY A 37 5.27 -6.60 11.21
C GLY A 37 3.82 -6.50 10.77
N GLU A 38 3.16 -5.42 11.13
CA GLU A 38 1.76 -5.19 10.78
C GLU A 38 1.62 -4.25 9.57
N ALA A 39 2.63 -4.22 8.71
CA ALA A 39 2.63 -3.36 7.54
C ALA A 39 3.15 -4.11 6.33
N LEU A 40 2.74 -3.67 5.15
CA LEU A 40 3.28 -4.18 3.90
C LEU A 40 4.51 -3.37 3.56
N LYS A 41 5.66 -4.02 3.42
CA LYS A 41 6.90 -3.34 3.11
C LYS A 41 7.03 -3.10 1.62
N ILE A 42 7.35 -1.87 1.25
CA ILE A 42 7.57 -1.48 -0.14
C ILE A 42 8.92 -0.78 -0.25
N ARG A 43 9.74 -1.26 -1.17
CA ARG A 43 10.99 -0.59 -1.50
C ARG A 43 10.71 0.40 -2.61
N LEU A 44 11.11 1.65 -2.41
CA LEU A 44 10.87 2.71 -3.38
C LEU A 44 12.17 3.17 -4.00
N ALA A 45 12.19 3.21 -5.34
CA ALA A 45 13.29 3.79 -6.09
C ALA A 45 13.07 5.29 -6.18
N ALA A 46 13.08 5.95 -5.03
CA ALA A 46 12.89 7.38 -4.93
C ALA A 46 13.77 7.93 -3.82
N PRO A 47 14.22 9.18 -3.93
CA PRO A 47 15.02 9.77 -2.85
C PRO A 47 14.15 9.93 -1.60
N PRO A 48 14.77 9.93 -0.40
CA PRO A 48 14.03 10.08 0.85
C PRO A 48 13.58 11.53 1.08
N VAL A 49 12.92 12.09 0.08
CA VAL A 49 12.32 13.42 0.14
C VAL A 49 10.82 13.20 0.15
N ASP A 50 10.15 13.69 1.18
CA ASP A 50 8.76 13.38 1.45
C ASP A 50 7.85 13.49 0.24
N GLY A 51 7.87 14.60 -0.46
CA GLY A 51 6.98 14.79 -1.60
C GLY A 51 7.23 13.79 -2.73
N LYS A 52 8.49 13.52 -3.03
CA LYS A 52 8.83 12.60 -4.12
C LYS A 52 8.54 11.16 -3.75
N ALA A 53 8.86 10.78 -2.51
CA ALA A 53 8.59 9.41 -2.05
C ALA A 53 7.09 9.16 -1.99
N ASN A 54 6.31 10.12 -1.50
CA ASN A 54 4.87 9.97 -1.43
C ASN A 54 4.25 9.84 -2.82
N ALA A 55 4.67 10.66 -3.76
CA ALA A 55 4.15 10.61 -5.13
C ALA A 55 4.48 9.26 -5.78
N ALA A 56 5.70 8.79 -5.60
CA ALA A 56 6.12 7.51 -6.16
C ALA A 56 5.33 6.36 -5.53
N LEU A 57 5.06 6.44 -4.23
CA LEU A 57 4.28 5.42 -3.53
C LEU A 57 2.86 5.34 -4.06
N LEU A 58 2.19 6.49 -4.19
CA LEU A 58 0.81 6.50 -4.65
C LEU A 58 0.70 5.99 -6.07
N ARG A 59 1.66 6.34 -6.93
CA ARG A 59 1.70 5.84 -8.29
C ARG A 59 1.89 4.32 -8.31
N PHE A 60 2.80 3.83 -7.48
CA PHE A 60 3.08 2.40 -7.42
C PHE A 60 1.85 1.61 -6.95
N VAL A 61 1.15 2.12 -5.94
CA VAL A 61 -0.06 1.47 -5.46
C VAL A 61 -1.13 1.44 -6.55
N ALA A 62 -1.29 2.56 -7.27
CA ALA A 62 -2.26 2.64 -8.35
C ALA A 62 -1.95 1.62 -9.45
N GLU A 63 -0.70 1.51 -9.84
CA GLU A 63 -0.29 0.56 -10.88
C GLU A 63 -0.46 -0.88 -10.42
N THR A 64 -0.12 -1.16 -9.16
CA THR A 64 -0.22 -2.51 -8.61
C THR A 64 -1.67 -2.97 -8.51
N LEU A 65 -2.56 -2.07 -8.09
CA LEU A 65 -3.97 -2.39 -7.95
C LEU A 65 -4.75 -2.17 -9.25
N LYS A 66 -4.10 -1.64 -10.28
CA LYS A 66 -4.73 -1.31 -11.55
C LYS A 66 -5.94 -0.39 -11.34
N HIS A 67 -5.73 0.61 -10.50
CA HIS A 67 -6.78 1.51 -10.05
C HIS A 67 -6.37 2.95 -10.37
N PRO A 68 -7.32 3.85 -10.66
CA PRO A 68 -6.97 5.23 -11.01
C PRO A 68 -6.20 5.93 -9.88
N PRO A 69 -5.08 6.58 -10.20
CA PRO A 69 -4.28 7.27 -9.16
C PRO A 69 -5.05 8.35 -8.41
N ARG A 70 -6.01 8.98 -9.05
CA ARG A 70 -6.81 10.04 -8.42
C ARG A 70 -7.65 9.53 -7.28
N GLN A 71 -7.88 8.22 -7.19
CA GLN A 71 -8.67 7.62 -6.12
C GLN A 71 -7.80 7.07 -5.00
N ILE A 72 -6.50 7.33 -5.06
CA ILE A 72 -5.56 6.86 -4.06
C ILE A 72 -4.98 8.06 -3.32
N ASN A 73 -5.14 8.06 -2.00
CA ASN A 73 -4.76 9.20 -1.17
C ASN A 73 -3.91 8.76 0.01
N LEU A 74 -2.93 9.60 0.35
CA LEU A 74 -2.14 9.39 1.54
C LEU A 74 -2.93 9.93 2.74
N VAL A 75 -3.28 9.07 3.66
CA VAL A 75 -4.09 9.43 4.81
C VAL A 75 -3.24 9.96 5.95
N SER A 76 -2.10 9.33 6.22
CA SER A 76 -1.22 9.77 7.28
C SER A 76 0.20 9.29 7.03
N GLY A 77 1.14 9.83 7.80
CA GLY A 77 2.54 9.43 7.68
C GLY A 77 3.30 10.12 6.58
N GLN A 78 2.94 11.37 6.25
CA GLN A 78 3.59 12.11 5.17
C GLN A 78 5.10 12.20 5.34
N SER A 79 5.54 12.37 6.58
CA SER A 79 6.97 12.49 6.89
C SER A 79 7.51 11.26 7.59
N SER A 80 6.80 10.15 7.53
CA SER A 80 7.17 8.93 8.23
C SER A 80 7.41 7.81 7.23
N ARG A 81 8.18 6.80 7.64
CA ARG A 81 8.35 5.62 6.81
C ARG A 81 7.13 4.70 6.84
N GLN A 82 6.36 4.77 7.92
CA GLN A 82 5.11 4.04 7.98
C GLN A 82 4.00 4.97 7.54
N LYS A 83 3.33 4.61 6.45
CA LYS A 83 2.33 5.45 5.83
C LYS A 83 1.02 4.71 5.72
N ARG A 84 -0.08 5.46 5.77
CA ARG A 84 -1.41 4.89 5.56
C ARG A 84 -2.01 5.51 4.32
N VAL A 85 -2.49 4.64 3.45
CA VAL A 85 -3.02 5.02 2.14
C VAL A 85 -4.46 4.54 2.02
N ALA A 86 -5.33 5.39 1.50
CA ALA A 86 -6.71 5.04 1.23
C ALA A 86 -6.93 4.90 -0.27
N VAL A 87 -7.62 3.83 -0.67
CA VAL A 87 -8.00 3.60 -2.05
C VAL A 87 -9.51 3.67 -2.13
N GLU A 88 -10.03 4.67 -2.82
CA GLU A 88 -11.47 4.88 -2.94
C GLU A 88 -12.03 4.11 -4.13
N GLY A 89 -13.31 3.77 -4.04
CA GLY A 89 -13.98 3.13 -5.17
C GLY A 89 -13.50 1.73 -5.49
N TRP A 90 -13.03 1.00 -4.50
CA TRP A 90 -12.61 -0.38 -4.69
C TRP A 90 -13.84 -1.27 -4.79
N ALA A 91 -14.07 -1.82 -5.97
CA ALA A 91 -15.29 -2.60 -6.23
C ALA A 91 -15.08 -4.11 -6.09
N ASP A 92 -13.86 -4.52 -5.81
CA ASP A 92 -13.54 -5.94 -5.70
C ASP A 92 -13.46 -6.36 -4.23
N SER A 93 -13.08 -7.61 -4.00
CA SER A 93 -12.99 -8.14 -2.64
C SER A 93 -11.66 -7.75 -1.98
N LEU A 94 -11.63 -7.90 -0.65
CA LEU A 94 -10.39 -7.70 0.09
C LEU A 94 -9.33 -8.71 -0.35
N ALA A 95 -9.74 -9.94 -0.60
CA ALA A 95 -8.81 -10.99 -1.05
C ALA A 95 -8.18 -10.65 -2.39
N ALA A 96 -8.94 -10.01 -3.29
CA ALA A 96 -8.40 -9.61 -4.59
C ALA A 96 -7.30 -8.56 -4.41
N ALA A 97 -7.50 -7.60 -3.51
CA ALA A 97 -6.48 -6.60 -3.23
C ALA A 97 -5.23 -7.23 -2.62
N CYS A 98 -5.40 -8.15 -1.69
CA CYS A 98 -4.27 -8.85 -1.09
C CYS A 98 -3.48 -9.64 -2.13
N ALA A 99 -4.17 -10.29 -3.06
CA ALA A 99 -3.51 -11.06 -4.10
C ALA A 99 -2.65 -10.19 -5.01
N LEU A 100 -3.06 -8.95 -5.23
CA LEU A 100 -2.29 -8.03 -6.06
C LEU A 100 -1.11 -7.42 -5.31
N LEU A 101 -1.23 -7.26 -4.00
CA LEU A 101 -0.22 -6.57 -3.20
C LEU A 101 0.81 -7.49 -2.57
N LEU A 102 0.48 -8.77 -2.37
CA LEU A 102 1.43 -9.72 -1.82
C LEU A 102 2.04 -10.53 -2.96
N PRO A 103 3.38 -10.63 -3.00
CA PRO A 103 4.02 -11.41 -4.06
C PRO A 103 3.69 -12.90 -3.88
N PRO A 104 3.62 -13.64 -4.98
CA PRO A 104 3.40 -15.08 -4.88
C PRO A 104 4.62 -15.76 -4.25
N ASP A 105 4.35 -16.81 -3.56
CA ASP A 105 5.44 -17.60 -2.96
C ASP A 105 6.20 -18.39 -4.00
#